data_88b1f1863c8ac65132b4810bc8b92656
#
_entry.id   88b1f1863c8ac65132b4810bc8b92656
#
_cell.length_a   1.000
_cell.length_b   1.000
_cell.length_c   1.000
_cell.angle_alpha   90.00
_cell.angle_beta   90.00
_cell.angle_gamma   90.00
#
_symmetry.space_group_name_H-M   'P 1'
#
loop_
_entity.id
_entity.type
_entity.pdbx_description
1 polymer ?
#
loop_
_entity_poly.entity_id
_entity_poly.type
_entity_poly.pdbx_seq_one_letter_code
_entity_poly.pdbx_strand_id
1 'polypeptide(L)'
;MREQDLEEVLAIENASFPTPWTKAMFLSDVDAKVNPFAQSIVARFPGKSKIIGYACFWLVLEEIHLMNLAVHPDHRQQGIGEKLTRWILGVGQEKKVRMAMLEVRESNLAARNLYEKLGFKTVAVRPGYYRVPAGPSGRDTGPSGSYSEDALVMRLEPLSIPSSSAPD
;
A
#
# COMPACT_ATOMS: atom_id res chain seq x y z
N MET A 1 -10.37 8.84 3.14
CA MET A 1 -11.25 7.71 3.54
C MET A 1 -12.09 8.13 4.73
N ARG A 2 -13.32 7.67 4.84
CA ARG A 2 -14.24 7.90 5.96
C ARG A 2 -14.79 6.56 6.42
N GLU A 3 -15.39 6.48 7.61
CA GLU A 3 -15.95 5.23 8.13
C GLU A 3 -16.98 4.59 7.18
N GLN A 4 -17.81 5.39 6.52
CA GLN A 4 -18.76 4.92 5.51
C GLN A 4 -18.13 4.25 4.27
N ASP A 5 -16.83 4.46 4.04
CA ASP A 5 -16.09 3.87 2.92
C ASP A 5 -15.59 2.46 3.25
N LEU A 6 -15.60 2.07 4.53
CA LEU A 6 -14.90 0.87 5.00
C LEU A 6 -15.46 -0.43 4.45
N GLU A 7 -16.74 -0.51 4.15
CA GLU A 7 -17.34 -1.73 3.58
C GLU A 7 -16.73 -2.05 2.21
N GLU A 8 -16.68 -1.04 1.33
CA GLU A 8 -16.07 -1.20 0.00
C GLU A 8 -14.55 -1.40 0.08
N VAL A 9 -13.88 -0.69 1.00
CA VAL A 9 -12.43 -0.84 1.22
C VAL A 9 -12.10 -2.26 1.70
N LEU A 10 -12.85 -2.80 2.66
CA LEU A 10 -12.66 -4.17 3.15
C LEU A 10 -12.92 -5.22 2.06
N ALA A 11 -13.87 -4.99 1.16
CA ALA A 11 -14.08 -5.86 0.02
C ALA A 11 -12.84 -5.90 -0.92
N ILE A 12 -12.25 -4.74 -1.19
CA ILE A 12 -11.01 -4.65 -1.98
C ILE A 12 -9.83 -5.30 -1.25
N GLU A 13 -9.70 -5.06 0.05
CA GLU A 13 -8.67 -5.62 0.91
C GLU A 13 -8.70 -7.15 0.89
N ASN A 14 -9.86 -7.74 1.18
CA ASN A 14 -10.06 -9.19 1.21
C ASN A 14 -9.79 -9.85 -0.16
N ALA A 15 -10.08 -9.14 -1.25
CA ALA A 15 -9.82 -9.61 -2.62
C ALA A 15 -8.35 -9.44 -3.05
N SER A 16 -7.55 -8.70 -2.27
CA SER A 16 -6.19 -8.31 -2.65
C SER A 16 -5.11 -9.02 -1.85
N PHE A 17 -5.36 -9.35 -0.59
CA PHE A 17 -4.32 -9.86 0.30
C PHE A 17 -4.69 -11.20 0.96
N PRO A 18 -3.74 -12.15 1.07
CA PRO A 18 -3.97 -13.42 1.76
C PRO A 18 -4.11 -13.25 3.28
N THR A 19 -3.59 -12.16 3.84
CA THR A 19 -3.73 -11.76 5.24
C THR A 19 -4.20 -10.31 5.28
N PRO A 20 -5.51 -10.08 5.08
CA PRO A 20 -6.05 -8.73 4.99
C PRO A 20 -6.07 -8.01 6.34
N TRP A 21 -6.01 -6.69 6.32
CA TRP A 21 -6.28 -5.87 7.47
C TRP A 21 -7.73 -6.04 7.94
N THR A 22 -7.90 -6.06 9.24
CA THR A 22 -9.22 -6.11 9.85
C THR A 22 -9.90 -4.74 9.85
N LYS A 23 -11.23 -4.73 10.02
CA LYS A 23 -11.98 -3.48 10.19
C LYS A 23 -11.42 -2.63 11.33
N ALA A 24 -11.00 -3.25 12.44
CA ALA A 24 -10.43 -2.54 13.58
C ALA A 24 -9.12 -1.81 13.23
N MET A 25 -8.26 -2.39 12.39
CA MET A 25 -7.03 -1.74 11.93
C MET A 25 -7.34 -0.51 11.09
N PHE A 26 -8.29 -0.60 10.15
CA PHE A 26 -8.72 0.55 9.36
C PHE A 26 -9.36 1.65 10.24
N LEU A 27 -10.20 1.28 11.19
CA LEU A 27 -10.81 2.26 12.12
C LEU A 27 -9.75 3.00 12.92
N SER A 28 -8.69 2.32 13.36
CA SER A 28 -7.56 2.95 14.05
C SER A 28 -6.87 4.00 13.16
N ASP A 29 -6.73 3.74 11.86
CA ASP A 29 -6.10 4.68 10.92
C ASP A 29 -7.04 5.80 10.45
N VAL A 30 -8.36 5.64 10.59
CA VAL A 30 -9.34 6.69 10.23
C VAL A 30 -9.59 7.64 11.41
N ASP A 31 -9.44 7.18 12.64
CA ASP A 31 -9.64 7.99 13.83
C ASP A 31 -8.35 8.72 14.23
N ALA A 32 -8.28 10.00 13.91
CA ALA A 32 -7.13 10.86 14.27
C ALA A 32 -6.88 10.98 15.80
N LYS A 33 -7.84 10.61 16.65
CA LYS A 33 -7.62 10.55 18.11
C LYS A 33 -6.84 9.31 18.51
N VAL A 34 -6.94 8.23 17.73
CA VAL A 34 -6.22 6.97 17.95
C VAL A 34 -4.85 7.04 17.29
N ASN A 35 -4.78 7.47 16.04
CA ASN A 35 -3.54 7.60 15.30
C ASN A 35 -3.46 8.97 14.58
N PRO A 36 -2.87 9.99 15.22
CA PRO A 36 -2.79 11.34 14.65
C PRO A 36 -1.85 11.44 13.43
N PHE A 37 -1.02 10.44 13.18
CA PHE A 37 -0.10 10.39 12.05
C PHE A 37 -0.73 9.73 10.81
N ALA A 38 -1.79 8.95 11.01
CA ALA A 38 -2.42 8.20 9.95
C ALA A 38 -3.22 9.09 9.00
N GLN A 39 -3.08 8.82 7.73
CA GLN A 39 -3.91 9.36 6.66
C GLN A 39 -4.35 8.25 5.73
N SER A 40 -5.55 8.37 5.22
CA SER A 40 -6.09 7.38 4.29
C SER A 40 -6.91 8.04 3.18
N ILE A 41 -6.75 7.54 1.97
CA ILE A 41 -7.41 8.03 0.77
C ILE A 41 -8.13 6.91 0.03
N VAL A 42 -9.09 7.28 -0.78
CA VAL A 42 -9.79 6.36 -1.70
C VAL A 42 -9.76 6.92 -3.12
N ALA A 43 -9.69 6.03 -4.10
CA ALA A 43 -9.82 6.35 -5.51
C ALA A 43 -11.21 5.99 -6.00
N ARG A 44 -11.80 6.89 -6.81
CA ARG A 44 -13.08 6.70 -7.52
C ARG A 44 -12.93 7.23 -8.93
N PHE A 45 -13.71 6.70 -9.88
CA PHE A 45 -13.84 7.37 -11.18
C PHE A 45 -14.65 8.66 -11.04
N PRO A 46 -14.37 9.67 -11.88
CA PRO A 46 -15.16 10.90 -11.90
C PRO A 46 -16.66 10.60 -12.04
N GLY A 47 -17.48 11.23 -11.19
CA GLY A 47 -18.93 11.05 -11.19
C GLY A 47 -19.45 9.69 -10.72
N LYS A 48 -18.56 8.82 -10.20
CA LYS A 48 -18.96 7.52 -9.62
C LYS A 48 -18.71 7.50 -8.13
N SER A 49 -19.63 6.87 -7.38
CA SER A 49 -19.49 6.69 -5.93
C SER A 49 -18.59 5.51 -5.56
N LYS A 50 -18.59 4.45 -6.39
CA LYS A 50 -17.88 3.20 -6.14
C LYS A 50 -16.37 3.40 -5.97
N ILE A 51 -15.81 2.82 -4.92
CA ILE A 51 -14.37 2.82 -4.64
C ILE A 51 -13.69 1.77 -5.52
N ILE A 52 -12.60 2.17 -6.17
CA ILE A 52 -11.80 1.32 -7.05
C ILE A 52 -10.39 1.06 -6.51
N GLY A 53 -10.01 1.73 -5.43
CA GLY A 53 -8.73 1.56 -4.76
C GLY A 53 -8.63 2.46 -3.55
N TYR A 54 -7.66 2.18 -2.70
CA TYR A 54 -7.37 2.96 -1.51
C TYR A 54 -5.89 2.91 -1.16
N ALA A 55 -5.46 3.82 -0.27
CA ALA A 55 -4.16 3.76 0.37
C ALA A 55 -4.24 4.32 1.80
N CYS A 56 -3.45 3.71 2.69
CA CYS A 56 -3.21 4.15 4.06
C CYS A 56 -1.73 4.46 4.21
N PHE A 57 -1.41 5.61 4.79
CA PHE A 57 -0.03 6.03 5.01
C PHE A 57 0.08 6.89 6.27
N TRP A 58 1.25 6.90 6.87
CA TRP A 58 1.53 7.72 8.04
C TRP A 58 2.52 8.82 7.68
N LEU A 59 2.27 9.99 8.25
CA LEU A 59 3.19 11.13 8.22
C LEU A 59 3.81 11.26 9.60
N VAL A 60 5.04 10.84 9.74
CA VAL A 60 5.77 10.88 11.02
C VAL A 60 7.01 11.73 10.83
N LEU A 61 7.06 12.88 11.51
CA LEU A 61 8.17 13.83 11.37
C LEU A 61 8.40 14.21 9.89
N GLU A 62 9.56 13.86 9.34
CA GLU A 62 9.94 14.15 7.96
C GLU A 62 9.85 12.91 7.04
N GLU A 63 9.00 11.93 7.41
CA GLU A 63 8.88 10.65 6.72
C GLU A 63 7.44 10.32 6.35
N ILE A 64 7.25 9.70 5.18
CA ILE A 64 6.04 8.98 4.81
C ILE A 64 6.27 7.48 4.98
N HIS A 65 5.37 6.81 5.68
CA HIS A 65 5.31 5.35 5.73
C HIS A 65 4.04 4.90 4.99
N LEU A 66 4.19 4.33 3.80
CA LEU A 66 3.07 3.73 3.07
C LEU A 66 2.76 2.36 3.70
N MET A 67 1.62 2.29 4.39
CA MET A 67 1.23 1.15 5.22
C MET A 67 0.43 0.10 4.44
N ASN A 68 -0.50 0.55 3.59
CA ASN A 68 -1.35 -0.34 2.82
C ASN A 68 -1.84 0.37 1.55
N LEU A 69 -1.87 -0.34 0.42
CA LEU A 69 -2.40 0.14 -0.85
C LEU A 69 -2.97 -1.02 -1.64
N ALA A 70 -4.22 -0.90 -2.06
CA ALA A 70 -4.80 -1.86 -2.98
C ALA A 70 -5.70 -1.20 -4.04
N VAL A 71 -5.75 -1.87 -5.19
CA VAL A 71 -6.66 -1.56 -6.30
C VAL A 71 -7.57 -2.75 -6.53
N HIS A 72 -8.87 -2.49 -6.68
CA HIS A 72 -9.87 -3.51 -6.98
C HIS A 72 -9.40 -4.39 -8.14
N PRO A 73 -9.51 -5.72 -8.08
CA PRO A 73 -8.98 -6.61 -9.12
C PRO A 73 -9.39 -6.22 -10.55
N ASP A 74 -10.66 -5.88 -10.77
CA ASP A 74 -11.19 -5.51 -12.09
C ASP A 74 -10.64 -4.18 -12.63
N HIS A 75 -9.95 -3.40 -11.80
CA HIS A 75 -9.42 -2.08 -12.15
C HIS A 75 -7.89 -2.00 -12.06
N ARG A 76 -7.22 -3.14 -11.92
CA ARG A 76 -5.75 -3.22 -11.94
C ARG A 76 -5.20 -2.92 -13.33
N GLN A 77 -3.90 -2.64 -13.40
CA GLN A 77 -3.17 -2.32 -14.64
C GLN A 77 -3.68 -1.07 -15.40
N GLN A 78 -4.46 -0.20 -14.73
CA GLN A 78 -4.98 1.08 -15.27
C GLN A 78 -4.26 2.30 -14.66
N GLY A 79 -3.09 2.10 -14.04
CA GLY A 79 -2.30 3.17 -13.43
C GLY A 79 -2.86 3.74 -12.11
N ILE A 80 -3.93 3.14 -11.54
CA ILE A 80 -4.58 3.67 -10.32
C ILE A 80 -3.63 3.61 -9.12
N GLY A 81 -2.89 2.51 -8.94
CA GLY A 81 -1.90 2.40 -7.87
C GLY A 81 -0.79 3.45 -7.98
N GLU A 82 -0.34 3.73 -9.20
CA GLU A 82 0.64 4.80 -9.46
C GLU A 82 0.08 6.17 -9.09
N LYS A 83 -1.16 6.47 -9.48
CA LYS A 83 -1.83 7.74 -9.16
C LYS A 83 -1.98 7.92 -7.65
N LEU A 84 -2.39 6.88 -6.92
CA LEU A 84 -2.48 6.92 -5.46
C LEU A 84 -1.11 7.19 -4.83
N THR A 85 -0.06 6.47 -5.25
CA THR A 85 1.29 6.66 -4.72
C THR A 85 1.82 8.06 -5.05
N ARG A 86 1.66 8.54 -6.28
CA ARG A 86 2.08 9.91 -6.67
C ARG A 86 1.36 10.98 -5.85
N TRP A 87 0.08 10.80 -5.58
CA TRP A 87 -0.69 11.73 -4.75
C TRP A 87 -0.10 11.79 -3.32
N ILE A 88 0.21 10.64 -2.72
CA ILE A 88 0.84 10.56 -1.39
C ILE A 88 2.20 11.25 -1.38
N LEU A 89 3.03 11.01 -2.40
CA LEU A 89 4.34 11.67 -2.53
C LEU A 89 4.18 13.19 -2.70
N GLY A 90 3.15 13.64 -3.43
CA GLY A 90 2.80 15.06 -3.57
C GLY A 90 2.48 15.72 -2.22
N VAL A 91 1.67 15.07 -1.39
CA VAL A 91 1.41 15.51 0.00
C VAL A 91 2.70 15.62 0.79
N GLY A 92 3.62 14.67 0.63
CA GLY A 92 4.92 14.70 1.27
C GLY A 92 5.77 15.89 0.83
N GLN A 93 5.79 16.20 -0.47
CA GLN A 93 6.53 17.36 -0.99
C GLN A 93 5.98 18.69 -0.44
N GLU A 94 4.66 18.85 -0.42
CA GLU A 94 4.01 20.04 0.17
C GLU A 94 4.37 20.21 1.65
N LYS A 95 4.51 19.12 2.39
CA LYS A 95 4.88 19.08 3.79
C LYS A 95 6.40 19.06 4.03
N LYS A 96 7.21 19.16 2.98
CA LYS A 96 8.68 19.12 3.02
C LYS A 96 9.23 17.83 3.67
N VAL A 97 8.54 16.73 3.48
CA VAL A 97 8.99 15.40 3.89
C VAL A 97 10.27 15.03 3.12
N ARG A 98 11.23 14.41 3.79
CA ARG A 98 12.53 14.06 3.19
C ARG A 98 12.54 12.72 2.49
N MET A 99 11.80 11.75 3.02
CA MET A 99 11.79 10.41 2.46
C MET A 99 10.43 9.73 2.56
N ALA A 100 10.24 8.71 1.73
CA ALA A 100 9.11 7.78 1.83
C ALA A 100 9.63 6.35 1.96
N MET A 101 8.95 5.55 2.77
CA MET A 101 9.25 4.14 3.02
C MET A 101 8.02 3.27 2.85
N LEU A 102 8.25 2.01 2.50
CA LEU A 102 7.21 0.98 2.46
C LEU A 102 7.82 -0.41 2.64
N GLU A 103 6.96 -1.35 2.95
CA GLU A 103 7.27 -2.78 2.94
C GLU A 103 6.41 -3.48 1.89
N VAL A 104 7.03 -4.33 1.10
CA VAL A 104 6.35 -5.07 0.04
C VAL A 104 6.79 -6.53 0.05
N ARG A 105 5.85 -7.45 -0.17
CA ARG A 105 6.17 -8.87 -0.34
C ARG A 105 7.16 -9.06 -1.49
N GLU A 106 8.16 -9.91 -1.30
CA GLU A 106 9.12 -10.22 -2.35
C GLU A 106 8.43 -10.76 -3.61
N SER A 107 7.39 -11.57 -3.46
CA SER A 107 6.61 -12.13 -4.59
C SER A 107 5.72 -11.11 -5.30
N ASN A 108 5.45 -9.93 -4.72
CA ASN A 108 4.57 -8.92 -5.32
C ASN A 108 5.28 -8.10 -6.39
N LEU A 109 5.61 -8.75 -7.52
CA LEU A 109 6.34 -8.13 -8.63
C LEU A 109 5.63 -6.88 -9.18
N ALA A 110 4.30 -6.88 -9.22
CA ALA A 110 3.54 -5.73 -9.73
C ALA A 110 3.73 -4.47 -8.86
N ALA A 111 3.68 -4.61 -7.54
CA ALA A 111 3.91 -3.51 -6.62
C ALA A 111 5.40 -3.08 -6.63
N ARG A 112 6.32 -4.03 -6.65
CA ARG A 112 7.77 -3.74 -6.74
C ARG A 112 8.09 -2.91 -7.97
N ASN A 113 7.65 -3.35 -9.15
CA ASN A 113 7.86 -2.62 -10.40
C ASN A 113 7.26 -1.21 -10.35
N LEU A 114 6.08 -1.05 -9.73
CA LEU A 114 5.46 0.25 -9.52
C LEU A 114 6.36 1.16 -8.67
N TYR A 115 6.85 0.67 -7.54
CA TYR A 115 7.65 1.48 -6.64
C TYR A 115 9.04 1.77 -7.21
N GLU A 116 9.68 0.82 -7.89
CA GLU A 116 10.94 1.03 -8.61
C GLU A 116 10.80 2.10 -9.70
N LYS A 117 9.72 2.05 -10.48
CA LYS A 117 9.39 3.10 -11.47
C LYS A 117 9.26 4.49 -10.84
N LEU A 118 8.78 4.57 -9.60
CA LEU A 118 8.64 5.81 -8.85
C LEU A 118 9.94 6.23 -8.14
N GLY A 119 11.02 5.47 -8.29
CA GLY A 119 12.34 5.78 -7.76
C GLY A 119 12.64 5.18 -6.39
N PHE A 120 11.75 4.37 -5.83
CA PHE A 120 12.04 3.62 -4.62
C PHE A 120 13.14 2.58 -4.89
N LYS A 121 14.00 2.38 -3.90
CA LYS A 121 15.07 1.38 -3.92
C LYS A 121 14.94 0.45 -2.72
N THR A 122 15.19 -0.83 -2.91
CA THR A 122 15.29 -1.77 -1.80
C THR A 122 16.51 -1.44 -0.96
N VAL A 123 16.31 -1.21 0.32
CA VAL A 123 17.36 -0.84 1.29
C VAL A 123 17.58 -1.91 2.35
N ALA A 124 16.61 -2.78 2.58
CA ALA A 124 16.72 -3.91 3.51
C ALA A 124 15.74 -5.02 3.14
N VAL A 125 15.95 -6.18 3.72
CA VAL A 125 15.04 -7.33 3.68
C VAL A 125 14.68 -7.69 5.11
N ARG A 126 13.41 -7.96 5.37
CA ARG A 126 12.93 -8.51 6.65
C ARG A 126 12.54 -9.98 6.44
N PRO A 127 13.37 -10.92 6.84
CA PRO A 127 13.13 -12.35 6.64
C PRO A 127 11.86 -12.82 7.37
N GLY A 128 11.03 -13.60 6.68
CA GLY A 128 9.85 -14.24 7.25
C GLY A 128 8.78 -13.29 7.78
N TYR A 129 8.74 -12.06 7.32
CA TYR A 129 7.86 -11.00 7.84
C TYR A 129 6.38 -11.28 7.62
N TYR A 130 6.03 -11.77 6.43
CA TYR A 130 4.65 -12.11 6.09
C TYR A 130 4.37 -13.57 6.36
N ARG A 131 3.42 -13.85 7.25
CA ARG A 131 2.87 -15.20 7.42
C ARG A 131 1.78 -15.42 6.39
N VAL A 132 1.86 -16.53 5.66
CA VAL A 132 0.86 -16.92 4.69
C VAL A 132 0.23 -18.22 5.15
N PRO A 133 -1.11 -18.25 5.39
CA PRO A 133 -1.79 -19.49 5.71
C PRO A 133 -1.61 -20.52 4.59
N ALA A 134 -1.52 -21.79 4.92
CA ALA A 134 -1.50 -22.86 3.93
C ALA A 134 -2.74 -22.78 3.05
N GLY A 135 -2.51 -22.50 1.77
CA GLY A 135 -3.57 -22.63 0.77
C GLY A 135 -3.76 -24.09 0.36
N PRO A 136 -4.87 -24.45 -0.32
CA PRO A 136 -5.16 -25.80 -0.77
C PRO A 136 -4.14 -26.39 -1.77
N SER A 137 -3.16 -25.63 -2.20
CA SER A 137 -2.19 -26.01 -3.24
C SER A 137 -0.85 -26.55 -2.73
N GLY A 138 -0.74 -27.01 -1.46
CA GLY A 138 0.34 -27.92 -1.02
C GLY A 138 1.79 -27.44 -1.23
N ARG A 139 2.06 -26.12 -1.23
CA ARG A 139 3.46 -25.66 -1.18
C ARG A 139 4.02 -25.98 0.20
N ASP A 140 5.30 -26.38 0.23
CA ASP A 140 6.01 -26.82 1.42
C ASP A 140 5.67 -25.96 2.63
N THR A 141 4.75 -26.49 3.42
CA THR A 141 4.36 -25.90 4.68
C THR A 141 5.19 -26.60 5.74
N GLY A 142 5.95 -25.84 6.53
CA GLY A 142 6.56 -26.40 7.74
C GLY A 142 5.49 -27.05 8.63
N PRO A 143 5.86 -27.64 9.76
CA PRO A 143 4.97 -28.46 10.62
C PRO A 143 3.67 -27.77 11.05
N SER A 144 3.55 -26.45 10.88
CA SER A 144 2.38 -25.62 11.23
C SER A 144 1.43 -25.32 10.06
N GLY A 145 1.68 -25.86 8.85
CA GLY A 145 0.82 -25.61 7.69
C GLY A 145 0.84 -24.15 7.19
N SER A 146 1.80 -23.34 7.58
CA SER A 146 2.00 -21.98 7.10
C SER A 146 3.42 -21.79 6.59
N TYR A 147 3.61 -20.94 5.58
CA TYR A 147 4.94 -20.51 5.17
C TYR A 147 5.12 -19.01 5.46
N SER A 148 6.36 -18.60 5.62
CA SER A 148 6.70 -17.19 5.75
C SER A 148 7.33 -16.68 4.45
N GLU A 149 7.10 -15.42 4.15
CA GLU A 149 7.66 -14.72 3.01
C GLU A 149 8.36 -13.45 3.47
N ASP A 150 9.45 -13.12 2.81
CA ASP A 150 10.24 -11.95 3.14
C ASP A 150 9.53 -10.66 2.70
N ALA A 151 9.76 -9.59 3.46
CA ALA A 151 9.41 -8.24 3.05
C ALA A 151 10.65 -7.50 2.56
N LEU A 152 10.54 -6.87 1.39
CA LEU A 152 11.50 -5.89 0.94
C LEU A 152 11.12 -4.54 1.56
N VAL A 153 12.06 -3.92 2.26
CA VAL A 153 11.94 -2.53 2.71
C VAL A 153 12.43 -1.64 1.58
N MET A 154 11.54 -0.82 1.04
CA MET A 154 11.89 0.09 -0.05
C MET A 154 11.82 1.53 0.42
N ARG A 155 12.74 2.37 -0.06
CA ARG A 155 12.88 3.78 0.31
C ARG A 155 13.06 4.65 -0.91
N LEU A 156 12.40 5.80 -0.90
CA LEU A 156 12.62 6.91 -1.82
C LEU A 156 13.22 8.09 -1.03
N GLU A 157 14.47 8.41 -1.30
CA GLU A 157 15.19 9.52 -0.69
C GLU A 157 16.24 10.07 -1.67
N PRO A 158 16.33 11.41 -1.90
CA PRO A 158 15.37 12.41 -1.41
C PRO A 158 13.99 12.23 -2.02
N LEU A 159 12.95 12.74 -1.34
CA LEU A 159 11.57 12.65 -1.83
C LEU A 159 11.43 13.54 -3.08
N SER A 160 11.55 12.92 -4.23
CA SER A 160 11.32 13.56 -5.54
C SER A 160 10.38 12.69 -6.36
N ILE A 161 9.36 13.32 -6.97
CA ILE A 161 8.47 12.60 -7.87
C ILE A 161 9.08 12.67 -9.28
N PRO A 162 9.44 11.54 -9.91
CA PRO A 162 9.86 11.56 -11.31
C PRO A 162 8.75 12.19 -12.15
N SER A 163 9.12 13.09 -13.06
CA SER A 163 8.16 13.64 -14.01
C SER A 163 7.44 12.49 -14.71
N SER A 164 6.10 12.56 -14.79
CA SER A 164 5.38 11.62 -15.64
C SER A 164 5.88 11.85 -17.06
N SER A 165 6.57 10.86 -17.64
CA SER A 165 6.71 10.82 -19.09
C SER A 165 5.30 10.74 -19.63
N ALA A 166 4.81 11.84 -20.20
CA ALA A 166 3.60 11.79 -21.01
C ALA A 166 3.85 10.74 -22.10
N PRO A 167 2.94 9.84 -22.37
CA PRO A 167 3.02 9.07 -23.59
C PRO A 167 2.90 10.04 -24.76
N ASP A 168 3.86 9.97 -25.68
CA ASP A 168 3.78 10.60 -26.99
C ASP A 168 2.55 10.09 -27.77
#